data_4992545b9eebc84e238a8448184e9a2a
#
_entry.id   4992545b9eebc84e238a8448184e9a2a
#
_cell.length_a   1.000
_cell.length_b   1.000
_cell.length_c   1.000
_cell.angle_alpha   90.00
_cell.angle_beta   90.00
_cell.angle_gamma   90.00
#
_symmetry.space_group_name_H-M   'P 1'
#
loop_
_entity.id
_entity.type
_entity.pdbx_description
1 polymer ?
#
loop_
_entity_poly.entity_id
_entity_poly.type
_entity_poly.pdbx_seq_one_letter_code
_entity_poly.pdbx_strand_id
1 'polypeptide(L)'
;MTKAGARQGQEAYVLHHYDWSESSQILDLFTREQGRVPVVAKGSKRPYSQLRAVLLPFQRISVSLSKPGKGAEGEGVLTLRGAEWQGGATLPPGAALFSAYYLNELLMKLLARQDPHPQLFDAYAETLAQLHGAEDAETQAALRAFELRLLYALGLLPDLSLATLTQEPVSPGRRYAISPEAGVIAAPGDDTAQLDGAVLVQLQAALLHGSGAALRQACQASLPGLRAVLRSLVLYHLGGQPLRTRQLMIDVQKLIE
;
A
#
# COMPACT_ATOMS: atom_id res chain seq x y z
N MET A 1 -18.19 -8.99 40.72
CA MET A 1 -18.60 -8.84 39.29
C MET A 1 -17.46 -8.22 38.55
N THR A 2 -16.63 -9.04 37.94
CA THR A 2 -15.41 -8.64 37.20
C THR A 2 -15.84 -8.03 35.86
N LYS A 3 -15.60 -6.72 35.66
CA LYS A 3 -15.80 -6.05 34.37
C LYS A 3 -14.98 -6.80 33.34
N ALA A 4 -15.67 -7.41 32.36
CA ALA A 4 -15.04 -7.94 31.17
C ALA A 4 -14.22 -6.81 30.57
N GLY A 5 -12.89 -7.01 30.45
CA GLY A 5 -11.97 -6.05 29.90
C GLY A 5 -12.48 -5.61 28.52
N ALA A 6 -12.66 -4.31 28.36
CA ALA A 6 -12.94 -3.71 27.07
C ALA A 6 -11.83 -4.20 26.12
N ARG A 7 -12.20 -5.01 25.11
CA ARG A 7 -11.26 -5.41 24.06
C ARG A 7 -10.82 -4.12 23.39
N GLN A 8 -9.57 -3.78 23.59
CA GLN A 8 -8.94 -2.62 22.95
C GLN A 8 -9.17 -2.74 21.45
N GLY A 9 -9.83 -1.73 20.86
CA GLY A 9 -10.01 -1.66 19.41
C GLY A 9 -8.64 -1.57 18.74
N GLN A 10 -8.47 -2.30 17.64
CA GLN A 10 -7.26 -2.22 16.83
C GLN A 10 -7.45 -1.24 15.67
N GLU A 11 -6.39 -0.56 15.28
CA GLU A 11 -6.41 0.38 14.18
C GLU A 11 -6.50 -0.34 12.84
N ALA A 12 -7.33 0.16 11.94
CA ALA A 12 -7.58 -0.44 10.64
C ALA A 12 -7.96 0.58 9.57
N TYR A 13 -7.77 0.17 8.31
CA TYR A 13 -8.33 0.78 7.11
C TYR A 13 -9.11 -0.26 6.33
N VAL A 14 -10.21 0.15 5.67
CA VAL A 14 -10.95 -0.70 4.74
C VAL A 14 -10.26 -0.63 3.37
N LEU A 15 -9.65 -1.74 2.92
CA LEU A 15 -9.04 -1.83 1.60
C LEU A 15 -10.08 -2.10 0.52
N HIS A 16 -11.01 -3.00 0.81
CA HIS A 16 -12.06 -3.41 -0.13
C HIS A 16 -13.28 -3.98 0.60
N HIS A 17 -14.44 -3.98 -0.06
CA HIS A 17 -15.65 -4.61 0.41
C HIS A 17 -16.29 -5.45 -0.69
N TYR A 18 -16.88 -6.56 -0.28
CA TYR A 18 -17.64 -7.46 -1.14
C TYR A 18 -19.05 -7.61 -0.59
N ASP A 19 -20.03 -7.64 -1.46
CA ASP A 19 -21.39 -7.97 -1.07
C ASP A 19 -21.46 -9.45 -0.68
N TRP A 20 -21.97 -9.74 0.52
CA TRP A 20 -22.09 -11.08 1.08
C TRP A 20 -23.53 -11.55 1.13
N SER A 21 -24.43 -10.69 1.60
CA SER A 21 -25.87 -10.93 1.68
C SER A 21 -26.63 -9.61 1.48
N GLU A 22 -27.97 -9.66 1.57
CA GLU A 22 -28.81 -8.46 1.47
C GLU A 22 -28.41 -7.38 2.49
N SER A 23 -27.99 -7.76 3.70
CA SER A 23 -27.68 -6.82 4.79
C SER A 23 -26.23 -6.81 5.23
N SER A 24 -25.36 -7.69 4.72
CA SER A 24 -23.98 -7.88 5.23
C SER A 24 -22.95 -7.78 4.12
N GLN A 25 -21.74 -7.42 4.50
CA GLN A 25 -20.56 -7.34 3.60
C GLN A 25 -19.39 -8.12 4.17
N ILE A 26 -18.51 -8.60 3.31
CA ILE A 26 -17.16 -9.01 3.69
C ILE A 26 -16.25 -7.83 3.39
N LEU A 27 -15.40 -7.49 4.35
CA LEU A 27 -14.39 -6.45 4.24
C LEU A 27 -13.01 -7.09 4.22
N ASP A 28 -12.12 -6.60 3.39
CA ASP A 28 -10.69 -6.78 3.56
C ASP A 28 -10.16 -5.56 4.33
N LEU A 29 -9.75 -5.79 5.58
CA LEU A 29 -9.18 -4.75 6.43
C LEU A 29 -7.66 -4.86 6.43
N PHE A 30 -6.98 -3.72 6.38
CA PHE A 30 -5.57 -3.61 6.73
C PHE A 30 -5.49 -3.12 8.16
N THR A 31 -5.03 -3.98 9.05
CA THR A 31 -4.89 -3.69 10.48
C THR A 31 -3.42 -3.56 10.86
N ARG A 32 -3.14 -2.73 11.86
CA ARG A 32 -1.78 -2.50 12.33
C ARG A 32 -1.16 -3.73 12.98
N GLU A 33 -1.96 -4.49 13.75
CA GLU A 33 -1.48 -5.60 14.58
C GLU A 33 -1.60 -6.97 13.90
N GLN A 34 -2.50 -7.14 12.93
CA GLN A 34 -2.77 -8.45 12.30
C GLN A 34 -2.54 -8.43 10.79
N GLY A 35 -2.08 -7.31 10.21
CA GLY A 35 -1.94 -7.19 8.78
C GLY A 35 -3.28 -7.18 8.04
N ARG A 36 -3.37 -7.85 6.90
CA ARG A 36 -4.58 -7.93 6.09
C ARG A 36 -5.50 -9.05 6.59
N VAL A 37 -6.72 -8.72 6.99
CA VAL A 37 -7.70 -9.67 7.53
C VAL A 37 -9.06 -9.57 6.86
N PRO A 38 -9.67 -10.69 6.44
CA PRO A 38 -11.05 -10.71 5.96
C PRO A 38 -12.01 -10.72 7.14
N VAL A 39 -13.04 -9.88 7.05
CA VAL A 39 -13.98 -9.64 8.16
C VAL A 39 -15.42 -9.60 7.64
N VAL A 40 -16.33 -10.31 8.30
CA VAL A 40 -17.77 -10.18 8.04
C VAL A 40 -18.35 -9.03 8.88
N ALA A 41 -18.91 -8.04 8.20
CA ALA A 41 -19.66 -6.93 8.81
C ALA A 41 -21.16 -7.19 8.68
N LYS A 42 -21.73 -7.83 9.70
CA LYS A 42 -23.16 -8.17 9.73
C LYS A 42 -24.02 -6.92 9.88
N GLY A 43 -25.03 -6.78 9.04
CA GLY A 43 -25.98 -5.67 9.08
C GLY A 43 -25.42 -4.33 8.62
N SER A 44 -24.20 -4.27 8.06
CA SER A 44 -23.56 -3.04 7.58
C SER A 44 -24.32 -2.34 6.45
N LYS A 45 -25.08 -3.09 5.64
CA LYS A 45 -25.87 -2.56 4.52
C LYS A 45 -27.25 -2.06 4.92
N ARG A 46 -27.71 -2.30 6.15
CA ARG A 46 -29.03 -1.85 6.61
C ARG A 46 -29.15 -0.32 6.52
N PRO A 47 -30.31 0.22 6.13
CA PRO A 47 -30.49 1.68 5.92
C PRO A 47 -30.05 2.54 7.11
N TYR A 48 -30.30 2.09 8.34
CA TYR A 48 -29.98 2.81 9.57
C TYR A 48 -28.70 2.31 10.26
N SER A 49 -27.85 1.56 9.56
CA SER A 49 -26.59 1.06 10.12
C SER A 49 -25.58 2.18 10.28
N GLN A 50 -25.14 2.44 11.51
CA GLN A 50 -24.05 3.38 11.80
C GLN A 50 -22.73 2.93 11.17
N LEU A 51 -22.52 1.63 10.96
CA LEU A 51 -21.34 1.07 10.30
C LEU A 51 -21.17 1.57 8.87
N ARG A 52 -22.27 1.90 8.19
CA ARG A 52 -22.24 2.37 6.80
C ARG A 52 -21.43 3.64 6.60
N ALA A 53 -21.49 4.56 7.55
CA ALA A 53 -20.74 5.82 7.50
C ALA A 53 -19.28 5.65 7.96
N VAL A 54 -19.00 4.61 8.76
CA VAL A 54 -17.67 4.37 9.34
C VAL A 54 -16.80 3.48 8.43
N LEU A 55 -17.41 2.49 7.75
CA LEU A 55 -16.69 1.50 6.93
C LEU A 55 -16.39 2.02 5.52
N LEU A 56 -15.97 3.26 5.41
CA LEU A 56 -15.56 3.87 4.13
C LEU A 56 -14.06 3.64 3.89
N PRO A 57 -13.64 3.51 2.60
CA PRO A 57 -12.22 3.44 2.26
C PRO A 57 -11.45 4.67 2.75
N PHE A 58 -10.16 4.51 2.99
CA PHE A 58 -9.19 5.57 3.33
C PHE A 58 -9.41 6.26 4.68
N GLN A 59 -10.43 5.88 5.43
CA GLN A 59 -10.67 6.39 6.78
C GLN A 59 -9.99 5.48 7.82
N ARG A 60 -9.30 6.11 8.77
CA ARG A 60 -8.74 5.40 9.93
C ARG A 60 -9.86 5.09 10.91
N ILE A 61 -10.01 3.83 11.23
CA ILE A 61 -11.04 3.30 12.12
C ILE A 61 -10.42 2.45 13.23
N SER A 62 -11.06 2.41 14.37
CA SER A 62 -10.80 1.43 15.42
C SER A 62 -11.83 0.31 15.31
N VAL A 63 -11.38 -0.93 15.20
CA VAL A 63 -12.26 -2.08 15.03
C VAL A 63 -12.13 -3.07 16.17
N SER A 64 -13.26 -3.60 16.61
CA SER A 64 -13.32 -4.73 17.53
C SER A 64 -13.69 -5.99 16.74
N LEU A 65 -12.78 -6.96 16.72
CA LEU A 65 -12.93 -8.21 15.97
C LEU A 65 -13.12 -9.39 16.93
N SER A 66 -13.86 -10.40 16.50
CA SER A 66 -13.98 -11.66 17.22
C SER A 66 -13.66 -12.83 16.29
N LYS A 67 -13.15 -13.90 16.89
CA LYS A 67 -12.96 -15.17 16.19
C LYS A 67 -14.27 -15.65 15.57
N PRO A 68 -14.23 -16.36 14.43
CA PRO A 68 -15.41 -16.98 13.84
C PRO A 68 -16.11 -17.84 14.92
N GLY A 69 -17.44 -17.73 15.01
CA GLY A 69 -18.24 -18.69 15.80
C GLY A 69 -18.12 -20.08 15.17
N LYS A 70 -18.30 -21.13 15.98
CA LYS A 70 -18.43 -22.51 15.47
C LYS A 70 -19.55 -22.54 14.43
N GLY A 71 -19.23 -22.87 13.18
CA GLY A 71 -20.19 -22.88 12.06
C GLY A 71 -20.07 -21.72 11.05
N ALA A 72 -19.10 -20.80 11.20
CA ALA A 72 -18.80 -19.84 10.13
C ALA A 72 -18.08 -20.58 8.99
N GLU A 73 -18.73 -20.69 7.85
CA GLU A 73 -18.14 -21.21 6.61
C GLU A 73 -16.98 -20.30 6.19
N GLY A 74 -15.75 -20.78 6.30
CA GLY A 74 -14.55 -20.07 5.91
C GLY A 74 -13.49 -20.00 7.01
N GLU A 75 -12.47 -20.85 6.94
CA GLU A 75 -11.30 -20.77 7.83
C GLU A 75 -10.66 -19.38 7.69
N GLY A 76 -10.52 -18.70 8.82
CA GLY A 76 -9.79 -17.43 8.91
C GLY A 76 -10.60 -16.14 8.77
N VAL A 77 -11.92 -16.17 8.53
CA VAL A 77 -12.74 -14.96 8.42
C VAL A 77 -13.21 -14.51 9.82
N LEU A 78 -12.84 -13.30 10.23
CA LEU A 78 -13.24 -12.73 11.53
C LEU A 78 -14.64 -12.09 11.44
N THR A 79 -15.27 -11.83 12.59
CA THR A 79 -16.53 -11.07 12.63
C THR A 79 -16.28 -9.69 13.23
N LEU A 80 -16.72 -8.63 12.54
CA LEU A 80 -16.73 -7.26 13.05
C LEU A 80 -17.77 -7.13 14.15
N ARG A 81 -17.35 -6.75 15.34
CA ARG A 81 -18.21 -6.49 16.51
C ARG A 81 -18.58 -5.03 16.67
N GLY A 82 -17.68 -4.16 16.24
CA GLY A 82 -17.87 -2.72 16.24
C GLY A 82 -16.76 -2.05 15.45
N ALA A 83 -17.05 -0.86 14.96
CA ALA A 83 -16.08 0.03 14.34
C ALA A 83 -16.40 1.46 14.74
N GLU A 84 -15.35 2.24 15.02
CA GLU A 84 -15.45 3.64 15.40
C GLU A 84 -14.47 4.45 14.52
N TRP A 85 -14.92 5.60 14.06
CA TRP A 85 -14.07 6.51 13.31
C TRP A 85 -13.00 7.12 14.22
N GLN A 86 -11.74 7.10 13.78
CA GLN A 86 -10.60 7.60 14.54
C GLN A 86 -10.00 8.88 13.94
N GLY A 87 -10.74 9.55 13.09
CA GLY A 87 -10.19 10.66 12.31
C GLY A 87 -9.55 10.18 11.01
N GLY A 88 -8.77 11.03 10.41
CA GLY A 88 -8.11 10.75 9.14
C GLY A 88 -8.51 11.74 8.07
N ALA A 89 -7.86 11.61 6.92
CA ALA A 89 -8.11 12.45 5.78
C ALA A 89 -9.51 12.21 5.22
N THR A 90 -10.11 13.25 4.69
CA THR A 90 -11.31 13.13 3.86
C THR A 90 -11.00 12.32 2.60
N LEU A 91 -12.03 11.90 1.89
CA LEU A 91 -11.84 11.19 0.62
C LEU A 91 -10.97 12.04 -0.33
N PRO A 92 -9.87 11.50 -0.89
CA PRO A 92 -9.04 12.26 -1.81
C PRO A 92 -9.84 12.72 -3.03
N PRO A 93 -9.72 13.99 -3.48
CA PRO A 93 -10.49 14.48 -4.61
C PRO A 93 -9.87 14.09 -5.96
N GLY A 94 -10.69 14.02 -7.01
CA GLY A 94 -10.24 13.90 -8.39
C GLY A 94 -9.27 12.74 -8.66
N ALA A 95 -8.15 13.02 -9.32
CA ALA A 95 -7.12 12.05 -9.67
C ALA A 95 -6.45 11.38 -8.45
N ALA A 96 -6.38 12.08 -7.32
CA ALA A 96 -5.83 11.55 -6.08
C ALA A 96 -6.63 10.35 -5.53
N LEU A 97 -7.92 10.29 -5.83
CA LEU A 97 -8.77 9.13 -5.48
C LEU A 97 -8.30 7.85 -6.17
N PHE A 98 -7.93 7.91 -7.44
CA PHE A 98 -7.37 6.77 -8.16
C PHE A 98 -6.03 6.34 -7.57
N SER A 99 -5.20 7.30 -7.15
CA SER A 99 -3.94 7.04 -6.45
C SER A 99 -4.18 6.30 -5.12
N ALA A 100 -5.19 6.69 -4.35
CA ALA A 100 -5.55 6.01 -3.11
C ALA A 100 -6.07 4.58 -3.37
N TYR A 101 -6.92 4.37 -4.38
CA TYR A 101 -7.35 3.02 -4.79
C TYR A 101 -6.19 2.18 -5.32
N TYR A 102 -5.23 2.79 -5.98
CA TYR A 102 -4.01 2.11 -6.41
C TYR A 102 -3.23 1.55 -5.21
N LEU A 103 -3.07 2.33 -4.13
CA LEU A 103 -2.44 1.84 -2.90
C LEU A 103 -3.21 0.64 -2.32
N ASN A 104 -4.54 0.72 -2.27
CA ASN A 104 -5.37 -0.39 -1.80
C ASN A 104 -5.18 -1.64 -2.65
N GLU A 105 -5.16 -1.49 -3.98
CA GLU A 105 -4.97 -2.62 -4.88
C GLU A 105 -3.60 -3.28 -4.71
N LEU A 106 -2.53 -2.48 -4.52
CA LEU A 106 -1.19 -3.00 -4.21
C LEU A 106 -1.21 -3.84 -2.93
N LEU A 107 -1.76 -3.30 -1.85
CA LEU A 107 -1.87 -4.01 -0.57
C LEU A 107 -2.70 -5.29 -0.71
N MET A 108 -3.82 -5.22 -1.43
CA MET A 108 -4.69 -6.38 -1.65
C MET A 108 -4.01 -7.51 -2.42
N LYS A 109 -3.13 -7.17 -3.36
CA LYS A 109 -2.49 -8.15 -4.24
C LYS A 109 -1.16 -8.68 -3.70
N LEU A 110 -0.39 -7.85 -3.00
CA LEU A 110 0.97 -8.19 -2.58
C LEU A 110 1.05 -8.65 -1.11
N LEU A 111 0.19 -8.14 -0.20
CA LEU A 111 0.23 -8.58 1.19
C LEU A 111 -0.41 -9.95 1.37
N ALA A 112 0.28 -10.82 2.08
CA ALA A 112 -0.32 -12.03 2.63
C ALA A 112 -1.39 -11.70 3.67
N ARG A 113 -2.34 -12.63 3.87
CA ARG A 113 -3.32 -12.50 4.96
C ARG A 113 -2.67 -12.82 6.29
N GLN A 114 -3.08 -12.08 7.33
CA GLN A 114 -2.63 -12.29 8.72
C GLN A 114 -1.10 -12.17 8.89
N ASP A 115 -0.47 -11.32 8.07
CA ASP A 115 0.94 -10.99 8.14
C ASP A 115 1.08 -9.51 8.55
N PRO A 116 1.45 -9.21 9.80
CA PRO A 116 1.48 -7.84 10.31
C PRO A 116 2.71 -7.07 9.83
N HIS A 117 2.46 -5.90 9.26
CA HIS A 117 3.48 -4.93 8.86
C HIS A 117 3.18 -3.54 9.46
N PRO A 118 3.45 -3.30 10.76
CA PRO A 118 3.08 -2.04 11.44
C PRO A 118 3.69 -0.81 10.78
N GLN A 119 4.95 -0.89 10.35
CA GLN A 119 5.64 0.22 9.67
C GLN A 119 5.01 0.53 8.31
N LEU A 120 4.54 -0.48 7.59
CA LEU A 120 3.83 -0.28 6.31
C LEU A 120 2.44 0.30 6.53
N PHE A 121 1.76 -0.07 7.64
CA PHE A 121 0.50 0.54 8.04
C PHE A 121 0.67 2.06 8.30
N ASP A 122 1.71 2.43 9.04
CA ASP A 122 2.03 3.83 9.32
C ASP A 122 2.40 4.58 8.02
N ALA A 123 3.16 3.94 7.11
CA ALA A 123 3.49 4.49 5.79
C ALA A 123 2.26 4.68 4.89
N TYR A 124 1.30 3.77 4.95
CA TYR A 124 0.03 3.91 4.22
C TYR A 124 -0.76 5.12 4.73
N ALA A 125 -0.90 5.27 6.05
CA ALA A 125 -1.56 6.43 6.66
C ALA A 125 -0.90 7.76 6.26
N GLU A 126 0.44 7.81 6.32
CA GLU A 126 1.24 8.97 5.92
C GLU A 126 1.03 9.29 4.43
N THR A 127 1.04 8.28 3.56
CA THR A 127 0.87 8.47 2.12
C THR A 127 -0.52 8.99 1.78
N LEU A 128 -1.58 8.45 2.40
CA LEU A 128 -2.94 8.95 2.21
C LEU A 128 -3.06 10.44 2.55
N ALA A 129 -2.42 10.89 3.63
CA ALA A 129 -2.41 12.30 4.01
C ALA A 129 -1.72 13.19 2.97
N GLN A 130 -0.70 12.67 2.26
CA GLN A 130 0.01 13.39 1.19
C GLN A 130 -0.78 13.49 -0.13
N LEU A 131 -1.81 12.67 -0.33
CA LEU A 131 -2.65 12.75 -1.52
C LEU A 131 -3.64 13.93 -1.48
N HIS A 132 -3.77 14.63 -0.35
CA HIS A 132 -4.66 15.76 -0.19
C HIS A 132 -3.94 17.08 -0.45
N GLY A 133 -4.29 17.73 -1.56
CA GLY A 133 -3.80 19.08 -1.87
C GLY A 133 -2.31 19.19 -2.25
N ALA A 134 -1.62 18.08 -2.44
CA ALA A 134 -0.25 18.08 -2.91
C ALA A 134 -0.18 18.40 -4.41
N GLU A 135 0.90 19.05 -4.83
CA GLU A 135 1.25 19.17 -6.25
C GLU A 135 1.48 17.78 -6.88
N ASP A 136 1.33 17.67 -8.20
CA ASP A 136 1.45 16.37 -8.89
C ASP A 136 2.79 15.67 -8.62
N ALA A 137 3.90 16.42 -8.62
CA ALA A 137 5.23 15.89 -8.31
C ALA A 137 5.34 15.35 -6.87
N GLU A 138 4.76 16.00 -5.88
CA GLU A 138 4.74 15.53 -4.49
C GLU A 138 3.89 14.28 -4.33
N THR A 139 2.74 14.24 -4.96
CA THR A 139 1.89 13.05 -5.02
C THR A 139 2.63 11.87 -5.65
N GLN A 140 3.32 12.08 -6.77
CA GLN A 140 4.12 11.06 -7.42
C GLN A 140 5.26 10.57 -6.52
N ALA A 141 5.97 11.45 -5.83
CA ALA A 141 7.03 11.08 -4.90
C ALA A 141 6.48 10.26 -3.71
N ALA A 142 5.33 10.63 -3.16
CA ALA A 142 4.68 9.90 -2.09
C ALA A 142 4.29 8.46 -2.52
N LEU A 143 3.75 8.30 -3.73
CA LEU A 143 3.43 7.00 -4.30
C LEU A 143 4.69 6.14 -4.49
N ARG A 144 5.76 6.70 -5.06
CA ARG A 144 7.04 5.98 -5.25
C ARG A 144 7.66 5.56 -3.91
N ALA A 145 7.62 6.45 -2.92
CA ALA A 145 8.10 6.15 -1.57
C ALA A 145 7.31 5.00 -0.91
N PHE A 146 5.98 4.98 -1.09
CA PHE A 146 5.15 3.88 -0.60
C PHE A 146 5.46 2.55 -1.31
N GLU A 147 5.58 2.55 -2.64
CA GLU A 147 5.93 1.35 -3.41
C GLU A 147 7.27 0.76 -2.98
N LEU A 148 8.29 1.61 -2.77
CA LEU A 148 9.59 1.19 -2.27
C LEU A 148 9.48 0.55 -0.88
N ARG A 149 8.74 1.17 0.03
CA ARG A 149 8.51 0.62 1.37
C ARG A 149 7.77 -0.70 1.34
N LEU A 150 6.74 -0.82 0.48
CA LEU A 150 5.99 -2.05 0.31
C LEU A 150 6.90 -3.18 -0.19
N LEU A 151 7.64 -2.95 -1.27
CA LEU A 151 8.56 -3.95 -1.82
C LEU A 151 9.68 -4.30 -0.82
N TYR A 152 10.21 -3.32 -0.11
CA TYR A 152 11.22 -3.54 0.93
C TYR A 152 10.69 -4.38 2.10
N ALA A 153 9.50 -4.03 2.63
CA ALA A 153 8.86 -4.74 3.72
C ALA A 153 8.54 -6.21 3.39
N LEU A 154 8.30 -6.50 2.11
CA LEU A 154 8.01 -7.85 1.61
C LEU A 154 9.28 -8.62 1.18
N GLY A 155 10.47 -8.02 1.28
CA GLY A 155 11.71 -8.63 0.79
C GLY A 155 11.79 -8.78 -0.74
N LEU A 156 11.02 -7.97 -1.47
CA LEU A 156 10.93 -7.99 -2.93
C LEU A 156 11.81 -6.93 -3.61
N LEU A 157 12.48 -6.09 -2.82
CA LEU A 157 13.41 -5.07 -3.30
C LEU A 157 14.83 -5.54 -3.03
N PRO A 158 15.73 -5.55 -4.04
CA PRO A 158 17.14 -5.84 -3.79
C PRO A 158 17.79 -4.74 -2.94
N ASP A 159 18.95 -5.02 -2.34
CA ASP A 159 19.77 -3.99 -1.71
C ASP A 159 20.23 -3.00 -2.77
N LEU A 160 19.77 -1.74 -2.65
CA LEU A 160 20.06 -0.70 -3.64
C LEU A 160 21.48 -0.11 -3.50
N SER A 161 22.19 -0.46 -2.44
CA SER A 161 23.57 -0.01 -2.21
C SER A 161 24.64 -0.92 -2.82
N LEU A 162 24.25 -2.11 -3.29
CA LEU A 162 25.14 -3.12 -3.84
C LEU A 162 24.73 -3.55 -5.26
N ALA A 163 25.70 -3.71 -6.16
CA ALA A 163 25.47 -4.41 -7.42
C ALA A 163 25.25 -5.90 -7.12
N THR A 164 24.08 -6.43 -7.43
CA THR A 164 23.61 -7.72 -6.89
C THR A 164 24.51 -8.90 -7.27
N LEU A 165 25.01 -8.93 -8.51
CA LEU A 165 25.85 -10.04 -9.00
C LEU A 165 27.30 -10.00 -8.49
N THR A 166 27.88 -8.81 -8.40
CA THR A 166 29.28 -8.62 -8.01
C THR A 166 29.48 -8.35 -6.53
N GLN A 167 28.42 -7.98 -5.83
CA GLN A 167 28.44 -7.52 -4.43
C GLN A 167 29.32 -6.27 -4.21
N GLU A 168 29.65 -5.57 -5.28
CA GLU A 168 30.39 -4.32 -5.20
C GLU A 168 29.46 -3.17 -4.79
N PRO A 169 29.95 -2.20 -4.00
CA PRO A 169 29.18 -1.01 -3.67
C PRO A 169 28.76 -0.24 -4.94
N VAL A 170 27.52 0.22 -4.95
CA VAL A 170 27.01 1.09 -5.99
C VAL A 170 27.79 2.40 -6.00
N SER A 171 28.40 2.73 -7.16
CA SER A 171 29.16 3.96 -7.36
C SER A 171 28.22 5.12 -7.69
N PRO A 172 28.25 6.24 -6.94
CA PRO A 172 27.37 7.39 -7.17
C PRO A 172 27.43 7.98 -8.58
N GLY A 173 28.60 7.91 -9.22
CA GLY A 173 28.84 8.46 -10.57
C GLY A 173 28.50 7.52 -11.73
N ARG A 174 27.92 6.36 -11.46
CA ARG A 174 27.50 5.39 -12.46
C ARG A 174 25.97 5.25 -12.52
N ARG A 175 25.47 4.74 -13.63
CA ARG A 175 24.06 4.43 -13.84
C ARG A 175 23.81 2.92 -13.71
N TYR A 176 22.67 2.59 -13.11
CA TYR A 176 22.26 1.21 -12.83
C TYR A 176 20.82 0.98 -13.29
N ALA A 177 20.56 -0.23 -13.73
CA ALA A 177 19.21 -0.75 -13.92
C ALA A 177 18.84 -1.65 -12.72
N ILE A 178 17.55 -1.75 -12.43
CA ILE A 178 17.03 -2.71 -11.45
C ILE A 178 16.15 -3.70 -12.19
N SER A 179 16.62 -4.94 -12.26
CA SER A 179 15.88 -6.06 -12.81
C SER A 179 15.21 -6.88 -11.71
N PRO A 180 13.97 -7.32 -11.88
CA PRO A 180 13.32 -8.21 -10.91
C PRO A 180 14.11 -9.51 -10.66
N GLU A 181 14.82 -10.03 -11.67
CA GLU A 181 15.54 -11.30 -11.61
C GLU A 181 17.00 -11.13 -11.22
N ALA A 182 17.65 -10.10 -11.76
CA ALA A 182 19.09 -9.88 -11.58
C ALA A 182 19.42 -8.85 -10.48
N GLY A 183 18.41 -8.18 -9.93
CA GLY A 183 18.61 -7.11 -8.94
C GLY A 183 19.24 -5.86 -9.54
N VAL A 184 20.15 -5.22 -8.81
CA VAL A 184 20.87 -4.02 -9.23
C VAL A 184 22.04 -4.43 -10.11
N ILE A 185 22.04 -3.96 -11.36
CA ILE A 185 23.09 -4.25 -12.36
C ILE A 185 23.61 -2.95 -12.98
N ALA A 186 24.87 -2.92 -13.38
CA ALA A 186 25.38 -1.80 -14.18
C ALA A 186 24.53 -1.65 -15.44
N ALA A 187 24.21 -0.42 -15.80
CA ALA A 187 23.29 -0.16 -16.92
C ALA A 187 23.85 -0.72 -18.24
N PRO A 188 23.11 -1.59 -18.94
CA PRO A 188 23.63 -2.26 -20.14
C PRO A 188 23.55 -1.39 -21.41
N GLY A 189 22.91 -0.21 -21.36
CA GLY A 189 22.68 0.69 -22.48
C GLY A 189 21.57 1.70 -22.20
N ASP A 190 21.25 2.58 -23.16
CA ASP A 190 20.31 3.69 -22.96
C ASP A 190 18.82 3.31 -22.97
N ASP A 191 18.46 2.12 -23.46
CA ASP A 191 17.07 1.70 -23.68
C ASP A 191 16.35 1.19 -22.43
N THR A 192 17.03 1.02 -21.30
CA THR A 192 16.44 0.54 -20.04
C THR A 192 16.22 1.67 -19.06
N ALA A 193 15.19 1.53 -18.24
CA ALA A 193 14.96 2.44 -17.12
C ALA A 193 16.16 2.38 -16.16
N GLN A 194 16.84 3.50 -16.02
CA GLN A 194 18.08 3.62 -15.26
C GLN A 194 17.96 4.66 -14.18
N LEU A 195 18.69 4.43 -13.09
CA LEU A 195 18.84 5.35 -11.96
C LEU A 195 20.32 5.63 -11.72
N ASP A 196 20.61 6.86 -11.29
CA ASP A 196 21.95 7.22 -10.88
C ASP A 196 22.31 6.52 -9.56
N GLY A 197 23.53 6.05 -9.42
CA GLY A 197 23.99 5.37 -8.22
C GLY A 197 23.84 6.23 -6.96
N ALA A 198 23.99 7.56 -7.08
CA ALA A 198 23.72 8.48 -5.97
C ALA A 198 22.26 8.39 -5.46
N VAL A 199 21.30 8.27 -6.38
CA VAL A 199 19.89 8.10 -6.03
C VAL A 199 19.66 6.76 -5.33
N LEU A 200 20.24 5.66 -5.85
CA LEU A 200 20.11 4.34 -5.24
C LEU A 200 20.62 4.31 -3.81
N VAL A 201 21.79 4.89 -3.55
CA VAL A 201 22.38 4.98 -2.21
C VAL A 201 21.50 5.80 -1.26
N GLN A 202 20.93 6.93 -1.75
CA GLN A 202 20.02 7.76 -0.96
C GLN A 202 18.71 7.03 -0.63
N LEU A 203 18.13 6.31 -1.59
CA LEU A 203 16.93 5.50 -1.39
C LEU A 203 17.18 4.41 -0.36
N GLN A 204 18.28 3.67 -0.46
CA GLN A 204 18.66 2.63 0.50
C GLN A 204 18.85 3.20 1.90
N ALA A 205 19.56 4.29 2.04
CA ALA A 205 19.77 4.94 3.32
C ALA A 205 18.44 5.39 3.96
N ALA A 206 17.55 5.99 3.16
CA ALA A 206 16.24 6.44 3.64
C ALA A 206 15.33 5.26 4.07
N LEU A 207 15.39 4.13 3.36
CA LEU A 207 14.67 2.89 3.72
C LEU A 207 15.18 2.32 5.04
N LEU A 208 16.50 2.21 5.21
CA LEU A 208 17.12 1.67 6.43
C LEU A 208 16.83 2.54 7.66
N HIS A 209 16.87 3.87 7.52
CA HIS A 209 16.57 4.80 8.61
C HIS A 209 15.06 5.00 8.85
N GLY A 210 14.19 4.44 8.01
CA GLY A 210 12.75 4.52 8.16
C GLY A 210 12.14 5.92 7.95
N SER A 211 12.91 6.90 7.46
CA SER A 211 12.44 8.27 7.27
C SER A 211 11.59 8.43 6.02
N GLY A 212 10.26 8.65 6.20
CA GLY A 212 9.34 8.91 5.10
C GLY A 212 9.66 10.18 4.32
N ALA A 213 10.02 11.24 5.02
CA ALA A 213 10.37 12.51 4.40
C ALA A 213 11.64 12.39 3.54
N ALA A 214 12.69 11.76 4.06
CA ALA A 214 13.93 11.53 3.31
C ALA A 214 13.70 10.64 2.09
N LEU A 215 12.87 9.60 2.22
CA LEU A 215 12.54 8.71 1.11
C LEU A 215 11.77 9.45 0.00
N ARG A 216 10.77 10.26 0.35
CA ARG A 216 10.06 11.11 -0.63
C ARG A 216 10.99 12.09 -1.34
N GLN A 217 11.88 12.74 -0.58
CA GLN A 217 12.88 13.65 -1.16
C GLN A 217 13.80 12.92 -2.15
N ALA A 218 14.30 11.74 -1.80
CA ALA A 218 15.11 10.93 -2.69
C ALA A 218 14.33 10.50 -3.95
N CYS A 219 13.03 10.19 -3.82
CA CYS A 219 12.18 9.87 -4.95
C CYS A 219 12.00 11.04 -5.92
N GLN A 220 11.89 12.28 -5.43
CA GLN A 220 11.74 13.47 -6.27
C GLN A 220 12.92 13.68 -7.23
N ALA A 221 14.13 13.29 -6.84
CA ALA A 221 15.31 13.47 -7.63
C ALA A 221 15.31 12.68 -8.97
N SER A 222 14.50 11.63 -9.09
CA SER A 222 14.48 10.76 -10.28
C SER A 222 13.11 10.14 -10.58
N LEU A 223 12.03 10.92 -10.48
CA LEU A 223 10.67 10.43 -10.66
C LEU A 223 10.42 9.61 -11.93
N PRO A 224 10.87 10.04 -13.16
CA PRO A 224 10.60 9.27 -14.37
C PRO A 224 11.26 7.89 -14.38
N GLY A 225 12.55 7.83 -14.05
CA GLY A 225 13.31 6.58 -13.99
C GLY A 225 12.77 5.65 -12.91
N LEU A 226 12.51 6.19 -11.71
CA LEU A 226 11.96 5.43 -10.58
C LEU A 226 10.57 4.87 -10.88
N ARG A 227 9.71 5.66 -11.54
CA ARG A 227 8.38 5.20 -11.99
C ARG A 227 8.47 4.00 -12.93
N ALA A 228 9.42 4.03 -13.87
CA ALA A 228 9.61 2.93 -14.82
C ALA A 228 10.13 1.67 -14.13
N VAL A 229 11.13 1.80 -13.26
CA VAL A 229 11.71 0.70 -12.48
C VAL A 229 10.67 0.06 -11.56
N LEU A 230 9.99 0.84 -10.74
CA LEU A 230 9.00 0.33 -9.79
C LEU A 230 7.80 -0.32 -10.48
N ARG A 231 7.41 0.23 -11.64
CA ARG A 231 6.38 -0.40 -12.47
C ARG A 231 6.78 -1.81 -12.92
N SER A 232 8.03 -1.98 -13.36
CA SER A 232 8.55 -3.27 -13.79
C SER A 232 8.58 -4.27 -12.62
N LEU A 233 9.11 -3.85 -11.45
CA LEU A 233 9.16 -4.68 -10.25
C LEU A 233 7.77 -5.10 -9.78
N VAL A 234 6.84 -4.16 -9.65
CA VAL A 234 5.47 -4.45 -9.22
C VAL A 234 4.79 -5.41 -10.19
N LEU A 235 4.89 -5.15 -11.52
CA LEU A 235 4.27 -6.01 -12.53
C LEU A 235 4.83 -7.44 -12.49
N TYR A 236 6.13 -7.60 -12.31
CA TYR A 236 6.78 -8.91 -12.18
C TYR A 236 6.25 -9.67 -10.97
N HIS A 237 6.22 -9.04 -9.79
CA HIS A 237 5.74 -9.67 -8.56
C HIS A 237 4.22 -9.93 -8.55
N LEU A 238 3.47 -9.27 -9.44
CA LEU A 238 2.06 -9.56 -9.70
C LEU A 238 1.86 -10.70 -10.74
N GLY A 239 2.92 -11.37 -11.17
CA GLY A 239 2.83 -12.42 -12.21
C GLY A 239 2.44 -11.86 -13.59
N GLY A 240 2.84 -10.63 -13.90
CA GLY A 240 2.54 -9.98 -15.19
C GLY A 240 1.11 -9.41 -15.30
N GLN A 241 0.28 -9.54 -14.28
CA GLN A 241 -1.10 -9.04 -14.33
C GLN A 241 -1.15 -7.52 -14.08
N PRO A 242 -1.75 -6.73 -15.00
CA PRO A 242 -1.88 -5.29 -14.80
C PRO A 242 -2.83 -4.96 -13.65
N LEU A 243 -2.58 -3.83 -13.01
CA LEU A 243 -3.46 -3.29 -11.97
C LEU A 243 -4.72 -2.66 -12.63
N ARG A 244 -5.89 -2.96 -12.06
CA ARG A 244 -7.18 -2.44 -12.54
C ARG A 244 -7.29 -0.93 -12.39
N THR A 245 -6.83 -0.39 -11.27
CA THR A 245 -6.83 1.05 -11.02
C THR A 245 -6.04 1.82 -12.07
N ARG A 246 -4.93 1.26 -12.53
CA ARG A 246 -4.13 1.83 -13.60
C ARG A 246 -4.87 1.82 -14.94
N GLN A 247 -5.53 0.72 -15.28
CA GLN A 247 -6.30 0.63 -16.51
C GLN A 247 -7.42 1.66 -16.51
N LEU A 248 -8.13 1.80 -15.40
CA LEU A 248 -9.18 2.82 -15.22
C LEU A 248 -8.64 4.24 -15.39
N MET A 249 -7.46 4.57 -14.85
CA MET A 249 -6.84 5.89 -15.03
C MET A 249 -6.59 6.19 -16.51
N ILE A 250 -6.06 5.22 -17.27
CA ILE A 250 -5.80 5.37 -18.70
C ILE A 250 -7.12 5.56 -19.46
N ASP A 251 -8.14 4.78 -19.13
CA ASP A 251 -9.44 4.85 -19.81
C ASP A 251 -10.15 6.18 -19.54
N VAL A 252 -10.07 6.69 -18.30
CA VAL A 252 -10.61 8.03 -17.95
C VAL A 252 -9.85 9.15 -18.67
N GLN A 253 -8.53 9.08 -18.78
CA GLN A 253 -7.76 10.08 -19.51
C GLN A 253 -8.16 10.17 -20.98
N LYS A 254 -8.38 9.01 -21.63
CA LYS A 254 -8.84 8.94 -23.03
C LYS A 254 -10.26 9.48 -23.26
N LEU A 255 -11.08 9.56 -22.21
CA LEU A 255 -12.43 10.12 -22.30
C LEU A 255 -12.45 11.66 -22.12
N ILE A 256 -11.37 12.23 -21.61
CA ILE A 256 -11.25 13.68 -21.35
C ILE A 256 -10.50 14.38 -22.51
N GLU A 257 -9.72 13.64 -23.28
CA GLU A 257 -9.09 14.10 -24.53
C GLU A 257 -10.06 14.02 -25.73
#